data_22de2256bce7c765098e2a8e74eb8253
#
_entry.id   22de2256bce7c765098e2a8e74eb8253
#
_cell.length_a   1.000
_cell.length_b   1.000
_cell.length_c   1.000
_cell.angle_alpha   90.00
_cell.angle_beta   90.00
_cell.angle_gamma   90.00
#
_symmetry.space_group_name_H-M   'P 1'
#
loop_
_entity.id
_entity.type
_entity.pdbx_description
1 polymer ?
#
loop_
_entity_poly.entity_id
_entity_poly.type
_entity_poly.pdbx_seq_one_letter_code
_entity_poly.pdbx_strand_id
1 'polypeptide(L)'
;MYAVVAMKYRDDCVTLELDTGESILLPASDVTGLSIRVGSTISREGYDMMKEESRRFQCKRAAFDYLAIRPRTVSEMERYLTRKGFDVDMIRGTVEDLARSGYLNDEDYAARYIGARLRKKLVGRNLLAAELQRRGVSRHVISHALKVAGAQTAAIDEVYGLALKKYNSLGPAKNRVSKIASFLRGRGFDFDTITAVVERLRSEQGCEEDE
;
A
#
# COMPACT_ATOMS: atom_id res chain seq x y z
N MET A 1 34.62 26.60 -5.43
CA MET A 1 35.06 25.44 -6.26
C MET A 1 35.25 24.26 -5.32
N TYR A 2 34.92 23.07 -5.76
CA TYR A 2 35.02 21.81 -5.01
C TYR A 2 35.89 20.84 -5.81
N ALA A 3 36.85 20.18 -5.20
CA ALA A 3 37.69 19.21 -5.89
C ALA A 3 37.22 17.77 -5.55
N VAL A 4 37.15 16.90 -6.55
CA VAL A 4 36.87 15.48 -6.38
C VAL A 4 38.15 14.79 -5.92
N VAL A 5 38.17 14.31 -4.68
CA VAL A 5 39.35 13.66 -4.08
C VAL A 5 39.30 12.14 -4.19
N ALA A 6 38.11 11.55 -4.27
CA ALA A 6 37.96 10.11 -4.49
C ALA A 6 36.63 9.78 -5.19
N MET A 7 36.61 8.63 -5.86
CA MET A 7 35.42 8.08 -6.51
C MET A 7 35.26 6.61 -6.10
N LYS A 8 34.10 6.24 -5.56
CA LYS A 8 33.78 4.87 -5.15
C LYS A 8 32.62 4.35 -5.98
N TYR A 9 32.90 3.35 -6.79
CA TYR A 9 31.89 2.69 -7.64
C TYR A 9 31.22 1.57 -6.86
N ARG A 10 29.90 1.49 -6.96
CA ARG A 10 29.09 0.40 -6.41
C ARG A 10 27.89 0.17 -7.31
N ASP A 11 27.83 -1.00 -7.93
CA ASP A 11 26.77 -1.39 -8.85
C ASP A 11 26.54 -0.32 -9.94
N ASP A 12 25.39 0.32 -9.95
CA ASP A 12 24.95 1.34 -10.91
C ASP A 12 25.19 2.79 -10.45
N CYS A 13 25.90 2.99 -9.33
CA CYS A 13 26.11 4.31 -8.75
C CYS A 13 27.59 4.58 -8.39
N VAL A 14 27.90 5.86 -8.30
CA VAL A 14 29.23 6.38 -7.91
C VAL A 14 29.07 7.36 -6.77
N THR A 15 29.86 7.19 -5.73
CA THR A 15 30.00 8.19 -4.67
C THR A 15 31.23 9.04 -4.96
N LEU A 16 31.03 10.32 -5.20
CA LEU A 16 32.08 11.32 -5.30
C LEU A 16 32.40 11.85 -3.90
N GLU A 17 33.66 11.78 -3.49
CA GLU A 17 34.13 12.41 -2.25
C GLU A 17 34.81 13.74 -2.64
N LEU A 18 34.44 14.82 -1.95
CA LEU A 18 34.94 16.16 -2.18
C LEU A 18 35.98 16.56 -1.14
N ASP A 19 36.82 17.53 -1.48
CA ASP A 19 37.83 18.13 -0.60
C ASP A 19 37.25 18.77 0.68
N THR A 20 35.96 19.08 0.68
CA THR A 20 35.20 19.53 1.84
C THR A 20 34.82 18.41 2.84
N GLY A 21 35.08 17.16 2.50
CA GLY A 21 34.63 15.99 3.24
C GLY A 21 33.18 15.57 2.95
N GLU A 22 32.45 16.29 2.10
CA GLU A 22 31.10 15.91 1.67
C GLU A 22 31.16 14.82 0.59
N SER A 23 30.06 14.04 0.51
CA SER A 23 29.93 12.96 -0.49
C SER A 23 28.64 13.16 -1.30
N ILE A 24 28.74 12.96 -2.62
CA ILE A 24 27.63 13.04 -3.56
C ILE A 24 27.45 11.67 -4.21
N LEU A 25 26.27 11.08 -4.09
CA LEU A 25 25.91 9.79 -4.72
C LEU A 25 25.18 10.07 -6.03
N LEU A 26 25.71 9.61 -7.16
CA LEU A 26 25.15 9.81 -8.50
C LEU A 26 25.00 8.50 -9.25
N PRO A 27 24.10 8.39 -10.24
CA PRO A 27 24.12 7.30 -11.21
C PRO A 27 25.47 7.23 -11.93
N ALA A 28 25.97 6.04 -12.19
CA ALA A 28 27.24 5.87 -12.90
C ALA A 28 27.19 6.44 -14.33
N SER A 29 26.00 6.39 -14.98
CA SER A 29 25.74 7.02 -16.28
C SER A 29 26.03 8.50 -16.30
N ASP A 30 25.63 9.22 -15.28
CA ASP A 30 25.73 10.67 -15.21
C ASP A 30 27.19 11.12 -15.01
N VAL A 31 27.92 10.39 -14.16
CA VAL A 31 29.34 10.63 -13.92
C VAL A 31 30.13 10.40 -15.19
N THR A 32 29.82 9.36 -15.97
CA THR A 32 30.46 9.06 -17.26
C THR A 32 30.14 10.16 -18.29
N GLY A 33 28.88 10.60 -18.38
CA GLY A 33 28.41 11.63 -19.28
C GLY A 33 29.07 12.99 -19.02
N LEU A 34 29.34 13.32 -17.76
CA LEU A 34 30.00 14.58 -17.36
C LEU A 34 31.54 14.50 -17.39
N SER A 35 32.10 13.35 -17.72
CA SER A 35 33.56 13.12 -17.75
C SER A 35 34.26 13.48 -16.43
N ILE A 36 33.62 13.30 -15.29
CA ILE A 36 34.16 13.58 -13.96
C ILE A 36 35.21 12.55 -13.59
N ARG A 37 36.34 13.00 -13.06
CA ARG A 37 37.48 12.16 -12.61
C ARG A 37 37.98 12.65 -11.25
N VAL A 38 38.77 11.84 -10.58
CA VAL A 38 39.57 12.31 -9.45
C VAL A 38 40.46 13.43 -9.88
N GLY A 39 40.49 14.53 -9.14
CA GLY A 39 41.16 15.79 -9.49
C GLY A 39 40.31 16.78 -10.30
N SER A 40 39.11 16.40 -10.76
CA SER A 40 38.18 17.35 -11.39
C SER A 40 37.74 18.41 -10.40
N THR A 41 37.63 19.66 -10.89
CA THR A 41 37.15 20.80 -10.12
C THR A 41 35.71 21.12 -10.54
N ILE A 42 34.80 21.21 -9.56
CA ILE A 42 33.39 21.49 -9.76
C ILE A 42 33.10 22.94 -9.32
N SER A 43 32.40 23.70 -10.17
CA SER A 43 31.92 25.04 -9.79
C SER A 43 30.87 24.95 -8.69
N ARG A 44 30.51 26.06 -8.03
CA ARG A 44 29.42 26.13 -7.05
C ARG A 44 28.10 25.69 -7.66
N GLU A 45 27.78 26.19 -8.83
CA GLU A 45 26.56 25.85 -9.57
C GLU A 45 26.51 24.37 -9.94
N GLY A 46 27.62 23.81 -10.44
CA GLY A 46 27.73 22.37 -10.75
C GLY A 46 27.56 21.50 -9.50
N TYR A 47 28.11 21.92 -8.37
CA TYR A 47 27.93 21.24 -7.11
C TYR A 47 26.45 21.24 -6.66
N ASP A 48 25.78 22.41 -6.71
CA ASP A 48 24.37 22.53 -6.31
C ASP A 48 23.46 21.68 -7.22
N MET A 49 23.73 21.65 -8.53
CA MET A 49 23.04 20.76 -9.49
C MET A 49 23.26 19.27 -9.18
N MET A 50 24.51 18.88 -8.94
CA MET A 50 24.84 17.49 -8.61
C MET A 50 24.21 17.05 -7.28
N LYS A 51 24.15 17.93 -6.30
CA LYS A 51 23.54 17.67 -5.01
C LYS A 51 22.03 17.46 -5.16
N GLU A 52 21.38 18.25 -5.98
CA GLU A 52 19.96 18.08 -6.32
C GLU A 52 19.70 16.76 -7.04
N GLU A 53 20.51 16.44 -8.06
CA GLU A 53 20.41 15.17 -8.80
C GLU A 53 20.69 13.96 -7.90
N SER A 54 21.67 14.06 -7.02
CA SER A 54 21.94 13.06 -6.00
C SER A 54 20.72 12.79 -5.11
N ARG A 55 20.03 13.83 -4.65
CA ARG A 55 18.83 13.68 -3.83
C ARG A 55 17.69 13.03 -4.61
N ARG A 56 17.50 13.38 -5.88
CA ARG A 56 16.51 12.73 -6.76
C ARG A 56 16.81 11.25 -6.95
N PHE A 57 18.06 10.94 -7.25
CA PHE A 57 18.51 9.55 -7.38
C PHE A 57 18.28 8.74 -6.08
N GLN A 58 18.64 9.31 -4.93
CA GLN A 58 18.40 8.66 -3.63
C GLN A 58 16.93 8.46 -3.34
N CYS A 59 16.07 9.42 -3.69
CA CYS A 59 14.61 9.28 -3.53
C CYS A 59 14.08 8.13 -4.38
N LYS A 60 14.44 8.08 -5.65
CA LYS A 60 14.03 7.01 -6.57
C LYS A 60 14.54 5.64 -6.13
N ARG A 61 15.79 5.55 -5.70
CA ARG A 61 16.38 4.31 -5.16
C ARG A 61 15.64 3.85 -3.91
N ALA A 62 15.40 4.74 -2.96
CA ALA A 62 14.63 4.41 -1.75
C ALA A 62 13.22 3.90 -2.09
N ALA A 63 12.58 4.47 -3.11
CA ALA A 63 11.27 4.01 -3.58
C ALA A 63 11.34 2.60 -4.16
N PHE A 64 12.31 2.28 -5.01
CA PHE A 64 12.50 0.92 -5.54
C PHE A 64 12.82 -0.09 -4.44
N ASP A 65 13.69 0.24 -3.50
CA ASP A 65 13.99 -0.62 -2.34
C ASP A 65 12.72 -0.93 -1.54
N TYR A 66 11.82 0.05 -1.39
CA TYR A 66 10.57 -0.13 -0.68
C TYR A 66 9.56 -0.99 -1.46
N LEU A 67 9.56 -0.91 -2.80
CA LEU A 67 8.73 -1.74 -3.68
C LEU A 67 9.24 -3.18 -3.78
N ALA A 68 10.55 -3.39 -3.69
CA ALA A 68 11.15 -4.72 -3.78
C ALA A 68 10.64 -5.69 -2.69
N ILE A 69 10.19 -5.16 -1.55
CA ILE A 69 9.69 -5.98 -0.42
C ILE A 69 8.27 -6.51 -0.70
N ARG A 70 7.37 -5.65 -1.20
CA ARG A 70 5.98 -5.96 -1.55
C ARG A 70 5.34 -4.83 -2.35
N PRO A 71 4.23 -5.07 -3.07
CA PRO A 71 3.44 -4.00 -3.67
C PRO A 71 3.01 -2.95 -2.63
N ARG A 72 2.99 -1.68 -3.05
CA ARG A 72 2.63 -0.53 -2.23
C ARG A 72 1.57 0.32 -2.93
N THR A 73 0.77 1.03 -2.14
CA THR A 73 -0.10 2.09 -2.66
C THR A 73 0.68 3.38 -2.85
N VAL A 74 0.15 4.29 -3.66
CA VAL A 74 0.67 5.65 -3.81
C VAL A 74 0.85 6.32 -2.44
N SER A 75 -0.17 6.28 -1.61
CA SER A 75 -0.14 6.89 -0.26
C SER A 75 0.86 6.22 0.71
N GLU A 76 1.08 4.91 0.61
CA GLU A 76 2.14 4.22 1.37
C GLU A 76 3.53 4.70 0.93
N MET A 77 3.74 4.89 -0.38
CA MET A 77 4.99 5.39 -0.95
C MET A 77 5.28 6.82 -0.50
N GLU A 78 4.32 7.73 -0.65
CA GLU A 78 4.46 9.12 -0.23
C GLU A 78 4.83 9.23 1.26
N ARG A 79 4.10 8.53 2.13
CA ARG A 79 4.39 8.49 3.57
C ARG A 79 5.77 7.91 3.89
N TYR A 80 6.21 6.92 3.13
CA TYR A 80 7.54 6.34 3.31
C TYR A 80 8.64 7.33 2.94
N LEU A 81 8.54 7.97 1.78
CA LEU A 81 9.54 8.95 1.31
C LEU A 81 9.56 10.21 2.18
N THR A 82 8.41 10.68 2.65
CA THR A 82 8.33 11.78 3.63
C THR A 82 9.09 11.45 4.92
N ARG A 83 8.91 10.24 5.46
CA ARG A 83 9.66 9.80 6.65
C ARG A 83 11.16 9.66 6.42
N LYS A 84 11.58 9.47 5.15
CA LYS A 84 13.00 9.48 4.76
C LYS A 84 13.57 10.89 4.64
N GLY A 85 12.76 11.93 4.75
CA GLY A 85 13.18 13.33 4.71
C GLY A 85 13.35 13.90 3.31
N PHE A 86 12.70 13.31 2.30
CA PHE A 86 12.64 13.91 0.98
C PHE A 86 11.59 15.03 0.95
N ASP A 87 11.82 16.03 0.10
CA ASP A 87 10.88 17.13 -0.06
C ASP A 87 9.66 16.75 -0.92
N VAL A 88 8.60 17.54 -0.78
CA VAL A 88 7.28 17.23 -1.38
C VAL A 88 7.34 17.16 -2.90
N ASP A 89 8.08 18.07 -3.55
CA ASP A 89 8.14 18.13 -5.01
C ASP A 89 8.91 16.93 -5.58
N MET A 90 9.98 16.55 -4.91
CA MET A 90 10.77 15.36 -5.24
C MET A 90 9.96 14.07 -5.07
N ILE A 91 9.19 13.96 -3.98
CA ILE A 91 8.29 12.83 -3.73
C ILE A 91 7.25 12.75 -4.84
N ARG A 92 6.59 13.88 -5.16
CA ARG A 92 5.57 13.94 -6.21
C ARG A 92 6.11 13.47 -7.55
N GLY A 93 7.25 14.03 -8.01
CA GLY A 93 7.87 13.63 -9.27
C GLY A 93 8.24 12.14 -9.29
N THR A 94 8.81 11.62 -8.19
CA THR A 94 9.15 10.19 -8.08
C THR A 94 7.92 9.30 -8.14
N VAL A 95 6.84 9.65 -7.44
CA VAL A 95 5.58 8.89 -7.42
C VAL A 95 4.90 8.92 -8.79
N GLU A 96 4.87 10.06 -9.46
CA GLU A 96 4.32 10.19 -10.83
C GLU A 96 5.09 9.33 -11.83
N ASP A 97 6.43 9.31 -11.77
CA ASP A 97 7.27 8.48 -12.63
C ASP A 97 7.02 6.98 -12.39
N LEU A 98 6.92 6.55 -11.13
CA LEU A 98 6.62 5.17 -10.77
C LEU A 98 5.20 4.76 -11.20
N ALA A 99 4.24 5.66 -11.10
CA ALA A 99 2.88 5.41 -11.56
C ALA A 99 2.82 5.29 -13.10
N ARG A 100 3.48 6.21 -13.81
CA ARG A 100 3.57 6.18 -15.29
C ARG A 100 4.26 4.92 -15.80
N SER A 101 5.25 4.44 -15.08
CA SER A 101 5.98 3.20 -15.39
C SER A 101 5.27 1.93 -14.91
N GLY A 102 4.08 2.04 -14.28
CA GLY A 102 3.29 0.91 -13.81
C GLY A 102 3.78 0.24 -12.52
N TYR A 103 4.82 0.76 -11.87
CA TYR A 103 5.30 0.25 -10.58
C TYR A 103 4.36 0.58 -9.41
N LEU A 104 3.61 1.69 -9.52
CA LEU A 104 2.54 2.06 -8.60
C LEU A 104 1.21 2.09 -9.35
N ASN A 105 0.27 1.27 -8.91
CA ASN A 105 -1.08 1.21 -9.47
C ASN A 105 -2.05 0.79 -8.38
N ASP A 106 -2.81 1.76 -7.86
CA ASP A 106 -3.76 1.53 -6.76
C ASP A 106 -4.95 0.67 -7.19
N GLU A 107 -5.32 0.65 -8.48
CA GLU A 107 -6.41 -0.21 -8.99
C GLU A 107 -5.99 -1.68 -8.98
N ASP A 108 -4.81 -1.98 -9.54
CA ASP A 108 -4.24 -3.32 -9.51
C ASP A 108 -3.97 -3.79 -8.08
N TYR A 109 -3.44 -2.90 -7.24
CA TYR A 109 -3.25 -3.18 -5.82
C TYR A 109 -4.56 -3.56 -5.13
N ALA A 110 -5.65 -2.78 -5.33
CA ALA A 110 -6.95 -3.04 -4.73
C ALA A 110 -7.54 -4.37 -5.21
N ALA A 111 -7.48 -4.65 -6.51
CA ALA A 111 -7.98 -5.91 -7.08
C ALA A 111 -7.25 -7.13 -6.50
N ARG A 112 -5.91 -7.10 -6.47
CA ARG A 112 -5.09 -8.18 -5.89
C ARG A 112 -5.35 -8.34 -4.39
N TYR A 113 -5.48 -7.23 -3.66
CA TYR A 113 -5.77 -7.26 -2.23
C TYR A 113 -7.11 -7.92 -1.92
N ILE A 114 -8.18 -7.50 -2.62
CA ILE A 114 -9.53 -8.07 -2.49
C ILE A 114 -9.48 -9.57 -2.79
N GLY A 115 -8.93 -9.97 -3.93
CA GLY A 115 -8.83 -11.37 -4.31
C GLY A 115 -8.06 -12.23 -3.29
N ALA A 116 -6.95 -11.72 -2.75
CA ALA A 116 -6.18 -12.42 -1.72
C ALA A 116 -6.94 -12.55 -0.39
N ARG A 117 -7.75 -11.55 -0.02
CA ARG A 117 -8.56 -11.57 1.21
C ARG A 117 -9.72 -12.55 1.09
N LEU A 118 -10.43 -12.54 -0.04
CA LEU A 118 -11.56 -13.43 -0.28
C LEU A 118 -11.15 -14.91 -0.32
N ARG A 119 -9.96 -15.22 -0.88
CA ARG A 119 -9.41 -16.60 -0.85
C ARG A 119 -9.08 -17.10 0.56
N LYS A 120 -8.73 -16.20 1.48
CA LYS A 120 -8.31 -16.60 2.83
C LYS A 120 -9.46 -16.70 3.83
N LYS A 121 -10.42 -15.80 3.77
CA LYS A 121 -11.52 -15.71 4.74
C LYS A 121 -12.74 -15.08 4.09
N LEU A 122 -13.90 -15.57 4.49
CA LEU A 122 -15.18 -14.96 4.16
C LEU A 122 -15.27 -13.60 4.88
N VAL A 123 -15.25 -12.52 4.13
CA VAL A 123 -15.30 -11.13 4.63
C VAL A 123 -16.22 -10.30 3.76
N GLY A 124 -16.93 -9.35 4.37
CA GLY A 124 -17.83 -8.45 3.67
C GLY A 124 -17.12 -7.25 3.06
N ARG A 125 -17.81 -6.60 2.13
CA ARG A 125 -17.32 -5.44 1.37
C ARG A 125 -16.87 -4.27 2.25
N ASN A 126 -17.57 -4.04 3.37
CA ASN A 126 -17.27 -2.91 4.26
C ASN A 126 -15.90 -3.04 4.95
N LEU A 127 -15.52 -4.27 5.33
CA LEU A 127 -14.19 -4.52 5.90
C LEU A 127 -13.10 -4.33 4.85
N LEU A 128 -13.29 -4.85 3.63
CA LEU A 128 -12.35 -4.68 2.52
C LEU A 128 -12.17 -3.20 2.18
N ALA A 129 -13.27 -2.43 2.12
CA ALA A 129 -13.23 -0.99 1.89
C ALA A 129 -12.42 -0.27 2.98
N ALA A 130 -12.70 -0.56 4.25
CA ALA A 130 -12.00 0.05 5.38
C ALA A 130 -10.50 -0.31 5.41
N GLU A 131 -10.14 -1.54 5.05
CA GLU A 131 -8.74 -1.97 4.97
C GLU A 131 -7.99 -1.27 3.85
N LEU A 132 -8.59 -1.10 2.66
CA LEU A 132 -8.01 -0.37 1.53
C LEU A 132 -7.92 1.14 1.81
N GLN A 133 -8.95 1.72 2.44
CA GLN A 133 -8.94 3.13 2.82
C GLN A 133 -7.82 3.45 3.83
N ARG A 134 -7.58 2.58 4.82
CA ARG A 134 -6.44 2.72 5.75
C ARG A 134 -5.08 2.67 5.06
N ARG A 135 -4.99 2.04 3.90
CA ARG A 135 -3.80 2.01 3.05
C ARG A 135 -3.68 3.21 2.13
N GLY A 136 -4.68 4.10 2.16
CA GLY A 136 -4.72 5.33 1.40
C GLY A 136 -5.23 5.19 -0.03
N VAL A 137 -5.83 4.05 -0.39
CA VAL A 137 -6.51 3.91 -1.68
C VAL A 137 -7.72 4.83 -1.73
N SER A 138 -7.92 5.52 -2.84
CA SER A 138 -9.04 6.47 -3.02
C SER A 138 -10.39 5.77 -3.00
N ARG A 139 -11.42 6.47 -2.53
CA ARG A 139 -12.80 5.93 -2.48
C ARG A 139 -13.31 5.48 -3.85
N HIS A 140 -12.94 6.20 -4.91
CA HIS A 140 -13.33 5.86 -6.27
C HIS A 140 -12.74 4.50 -6.68
N VAL A 141 -11.44 4.31 -6.51
CA VAL A 141 -10.75 3.04 -6.81
C VAL A 141 -11.32 1.89 -5.97
N ILE A 142 -11.55 2.12 -4.67
CA ILE A 142 -12.16 1.09 -3.79
C ILE A 142 -13.54 0.69 -4.31
N SER A 143 -14.40 1.67 -4.63
CA SER A 143 -15.75 1.40 -5.13
C SER A 143 -15.74 0.61 -6.43
N HIS A 144 -14.88 0.99 -7.37
CA HIS A 144 -14.70 0.29 -8.63
C HIS A 144 -14.19 -1.14 -8.42
N ALA A 145 -13.13 -1.32 -7.65
CA ALA A 145 -12.56 -2.64 -7.38
C ALA A 145 -13.55 -3.59 -6.68
N LEU A 146 -14.33 -3.09 -5.72
CA LEU A 146 -15.38 -3.86 -5.05
C LEU A 146 -16.55 -4.17 -5.99
N LYS A 147 -16.89 -3.30 -6.92
CA LYS A 147 -17.93 -3.56 -7.94
C LYS A 147 -17.48 -4.68 -8.89
N VAL A 148 -16.25 -4.63 -9.36
CA VAL A 148 -15.66 -5.67 -10.23
C VAL A 148 -15.58 -7.01 -9.48
N ALA A 149 -15.18 -6.99 -8.20
CA ALA A 149 -15.13 -8.17 -7.36
C ALA A 149 -16.52 -8.64 -6.87
N GLY A 150 -17.56 -7.84 -7.05
CA GLY A 150 -18.92 -8.11 -6.56
C GLY A 150 -19.57 -9.38 -7.10
N ALA A 151 -19.15 -9.85 -8.28
CA ALA A 151 -19.51 -11.17 -8.79
C ALA A 151 -18.87 -12.34 -7.99
N GLN A 152 -17.93 -12.03 -7.09
CA GLN A 152 -17.24 -12.98 -6.20
C GLN A 152 -17.64 -12.77 -4.72
N THR A 153 -18.62 -11.91 -4.44
CA THR A 153 -19.16 -11.77 -3.08
C THR A 153 -19.85 -13.06 -2.67
N ALA A 154 -19.57 -13.49 -1.46
CA ALA A 154 -20.10 -14.71 -0.89
C ALA A 154 -21.61 -14.79 -1.04
N ALA A 155 -22.12 -15.91 -1.52
CA ALA A 155 -23.54 -16.19 -1.53
C ALA A 155 -24.08 -16.14 -0.08
N ILE A 156 -25.32 -15.71 0.10
CA ILE A 156 -25.97 -15.66 1.44
C ILE A 156 -25.82 -16.98 2.17
N ASP A 157 -25.87 -18.12 1.46
CA ASP A 157 -25.69 -19.46 2.04
C ASP A 157 -24.31 -19.68 2.67
N GLU A 158 -23.24 -19.15 2.08
CA GLU A 158 -21.89 -19.22 2.66
C GLU A 158 -21.79 -18.39 3.93
N VAL A 159 -22.39 -17.20 3.92
CA VAL A 159 -22.43 -16.31 5.10
C VAL A 159 -23.28 -16.93 6.20
N TYR A 160 -24.40 -17.56 5.82
CA TYR A 160 -25.23 -18.31 6.76
C TYR A 160 -24.45 -19.48 7.39
N GLY A 161 -23.75 -20.29 6.59
CA GLY A 161 -22.92 -21.38 7.09
C GLY A 161 -21.83 -20.90 8.07
N LEU A 162 -21.23 -19.73 7.81
CA LEU A 162 -20.29 -19.09 8.74
C LEU A 162 -20.97 -18.65 10.04
N ALA A 163 -22.15 -18.05 9.94
CA ALA A 163 -22.95 -17.60 11.06
C ALA A 163 -23.41 -18.78 11.93
N LEU A 164 -23.88 -19.85 11.32
CA LEU A 164 -24.33 -21.07 11.99
C LEU A 164 -23.19 -21.74 12.78
N LYS A 165 -21.99 -21.86 12.18
CA LYS A 165 -20.81 -22.37 12.90
C LYS A 165 -20.50 -21.51 14.13
N LYS A 166 -20.58 -20.19 14.01
CA LYS A 166 -20.36 -19.29 15.14
C LYS A 166 -21.45 -19.40 16.17
N TYR A 167 -22.73 -19.51 15.76
CA TYR A 167 -23.88 -19.67 16.61
C TYR A 167 -23.78 -20.94 17.49
N ASN A 168 -23.41 -22.07 16.88
CA ASN A 168 -23.21 -23.34 17.57
C ASN A 168 -22.04 -23.28 18.57
N SER A 169 -21.01 -22.50 18.27
CA SER A 169 -19.85 -22.33 19.17
C SER A 169 -20.13 -21.49 20.41
N LEU A 170 -21.26 -20.76 20.46
CA LEU A 170 -21.59 -19.89 21.59
C LEU A 170 -22.30 -20.65 22.74
N GLY A 171 -22.71 -21.91 22.52
CA GLY A 171 -23.49 -22.68 23.51
C GLY A 171 -24.84 -22.02 23.81
N PRO A 172 -25.56 -22.49 24.85
CA PRO A 172 -26.84 -21.91 25.29
C PRO A 172 -26.59 -20.57 26.02
N ALA A 173 -26.47 -19.48 25.28
CA ALA A 173 -26.23 -18.14 25.82
C ALA A 173 -27.36 -17.19 25.43
N LYS A 174 -27.78 -16.31 26.35
CA LYS A 174 -28.67 -15.20 26.01
C LYS A 174 -28.07 -14.32 24.90
N ASN A 175 -28.91 -13.76 24.06
CA ASN A 175 -28.55 -12.83 22.99
C ASN A 175 -27.60 -13.43 21.90
N ARG A 176 -27.71 -14.75 21.61
CA ARG A 176 -26.88 -15.39 20.59
C ARG A 176 -27.03 -14.70 19.21
N VAL A 177 -28.25 -14.40 18.81
CA VAL A 177 -28.55 -13.73 17.52
C VAL A 177 -27.88 -12.38 17.43
N SER A 178 -27.96 -11.56 18.48
CA SER A 178 -27.29 -10.25 18.54
C SER A 178 -25.78 -10.39 18.47
N LYS A 179 -25.19 -11.40 19.08
CA LYS A 179 -23.76 -11.71 18.98
C LYS A 179 -23.35 -12.11 17.55
N ILE A 180 -24.22 -12.83 16.83
CA ILE A 180 -24.00 -13.18 15.43
C ILE A 180 -24.07 -11.94 14.54
N ALA A 181 -25.06 -11.07 14.72
CA ALA A 181 -25.16 -9.81 13.98
C ALA A 181 -23.88 -8.95 14.19
N SER A 182 -23.41 -8.84 15.42
CA SER A 182 -22.17 -8.12 15.77
C SER A 182 -20.94 -8.79 15.16
N PHE A 183 -20.86 -10.10 15.15
CA PHE A 183 -19.78 -10.86 14.51
C PHE A 183 -19.73 -10.63 12.99
N LEU A 184 -20.87 -10.70 12.31
CA LEU A 184 -20.96 -10.45 10.87
C LEU A 184 -20.63 -9.00 10.53
N ARG A 185 -21.11 -8.03 11.34
CA ARG A 185 -20.76 -6.61 11.20
C ARG A 185 -19.25 -6.40 11.35
N GLY A 186 -18.62 -7.01 12.32
CA GLY A 186 -17.17 -6.97 12.51
C GLY A 186 -16.38 -7.59 11.35
N ARG A 187 -17.01 -8.50 10.61
CA ARG A 187 -16.47 -9.05 9.37
C ARG A 187 -16.75 -8.21 8.12
N GLY A 188 -17.49 -7.11 8.27
CA GLY A 188 -17.76 -6.15 7.23
C GLY A 188 -18.90 -6.49 6.28
N PHE A 189 -19.78 -7.42 6.66
CA PHE A 189 -21.01 -7.65 5.90
C PHE A 189 -21.95 -6.44 6.04
N ASP A 190 -22.70 -6.16 4.98
CA ASP A 190 -23.68 -5.07 4.97
C ASP A 190 -24.93 -5.44 5.77
N PHE A 191 -25.77 -4.42 6.00
CA PHE A 191 -26.97 -4.57 6.81
C PHE A 191 -27.94 -5.60 6.21
N ASP A 192 -28.16 -5.57 4.89
CA ASP A 192 -29.10 -6.45 4.20
C ASP A 192 -28.67 -7.91 4.31
N THR A 193 -27.40 -8.21 4.10
CA THR A 193 -26.82 -9.54 4.28
C THR A 193 -26.96 -10.03 5.74
N ILE A 194 -26.67 -9.14 6.71
CA ILE A 194 -26.79 -9.48 8.14
C ILE A 194 -28.24 -9.78 8.49
N THR A 195 -29.18 -8.95 8.03
CA THR A 195 -30.60 -9.12 8.30
C THR A 195 -31.10 -10.44 7.73
N ALA A 196 -30.84 -10.72 6.45
CA ALA A 196 -31.24 -11.97 5.81
C ALA A 196 -30.71 -13.22 6.53
N VAL A 197 -29.43 -13.19 6.94
CA VAL A 197 -28.81 -14.30 7.67
C VAL A 197 -29.40 -14.46 9.08
N VAL A 198 -29.65 -13.36 9.77
CA VAL A 198 -30.24 -13.37 11.12
C VAL A 198 -31.69 -13.87 11.08
N GLU A 199 -32.51 -13.44 10.14
CA GLU A 199 -33.88 -13.89 9.94
C GLU A 199 -33.93 -15.40 9.67
N ARG A 200 -33.03 -15.86 8.77
CA ARG A 200 -32.91 -17.30 8.49
C ARG A 200 -32.50 -18.12 9.73
N LEU A 201 -31.54 -17.61 10.52
CA LEU A 201 -31.13 -18.23 11.76
C LEU A 201 -32.30 -18.33 12.77
N ARG A 202 -33.15 -17.31 12.89
CA ARG A 202 -34.31 -17.30 13.76
C ARG A 202 -35.33 -18.36 13.32
N SER A 203 -35.65 -18.40 12.02
CA SER A 203 -36.63 -19.35 11.49
C SER A 203 -36.18 -20.82 11.61
N GLU A 204 -34.89 -21.11 11.33
CA GLU A 204 -34.40 -22.51 11.35
C GLU A 204 -34.03 -23.00 12.74
N GLN A 205 -33.68 -22.11 13.68
CA GLN A 205 -33.27 -22.50 15.05
C GLN A 205 -34.38 -22.31 16.09
N GLY A 206 -35.61 -21.93 15.70
CA GLY A 206 -36.72 -21.72 16.60
C GLY A 206 -36.45 -20.69 17.70
N CYS A 207 -35.57 -19.70 17.42
CA CYS A 207 -35.25 -18.65 18.39
C CYS A 207 -36.35 -17.60 18.38
N GLU A 208 -37.32 -17.75 19.29
CA GLU A 208 -38.23 -16.66 19.63
C GLU A 208 -37.46 -15.49 20.23
N GLU A 209 -37.95 -14.27 19.99
CA GLU A 209 -37.31 -13.05 20.46
C GLU A 209 -37.21 -13.09 21.99
N ASP A 210 -35.97 -13.05 22.49
CA ASP A 210 -35.76 -12.64 23.89
C ASP A 210 -36.07 -11.14 23.98
N GLU A 211 -37.24 -10.74 24.44
CA GLU A 211 -37.61 -9.41 24.91
C GLU A 211 -36.66 -8.88 25.99
#